data_d2d3bcb384fe8c0d75419807fc96a3d2
#
_entry.id   d2d3bcb384fe8c0d75419807fc96a3d2
#
_cell.length_a   1.000
_cell.length_b   1.000
_cell.length_c   1.000
_cell.angle_alpha   90.00
_cell.angle_beta   90.00
_cell.angle_gamma   90.00
#
_symmetry.space_group_name_H-M   'P 1'
#
loop_
_entity.id
_entity.type
_entity.pdbx_description
1 polymer ?
#
loop_
_entity_poly.entity_id
_entity_poly.type
_entity_poly.pdbx_seq_one_letter_code
_entity_poly.pdbx_strand_id
1 'polypeptide(L)'
;MKRATLIHNPQAGDEDHSKKYLLKLISKAGYDVDYKSSKEDFAEALDDPGELVIVAGGDGTVRKVALQLLGHPAPLAILPMGTANNISKSLGIVGSTEELIEGWKHAERKKFRVAAAKSSWGQDLFVEAIGLGLLSRTISILNKVDHKADVDFANTEHKVGRDLTALIVLLSEYTPMDLTVTIDGREISSPLLLFEIMNIKCVGPNLLLAPQADTSDDYLDCVFLVESNRENFAKYLTALMAGKPGTLPVEIVKGKKIAFNWEGTAIHLDDKIWTKGITVPPPPQLVDVELDGRWFEYLSEDESSDGESSD
;
A
#
# COMPACT_ATOMS: atom_id res chain seq x y z
N MET A 1 -2.25 -4.59 -33.18
CA MET A 1 -2.35 -4.89 -31.74
C MET A 1 -1.74 -3.70 -31.00
N LYS A 2 -2.29 -3.29 -29.91
CA LYS A 2 -1.72 -2.24 -29.05
C LYS A 2 -0.48 -2.78 -28.35
N ARG A 3 0.59 -1.98 -28.26
CA ARG A 3 1.80 -2.42 -27.53
C ARG A 3 1.64 -2.20 -26.03
N ALA A 4 2.02 -3.18 -25.24
CA ALA A 4 2.01 -3.11 -23.77
C ALA A 4 3.26 -3.74 -23.17
N THR A 5 3.68 -3.26 -22.00
CA THR A 5 4.77 -3.85 -21.22
C THR A 5 4.20 -4.55 -19.99
N LEU A 6 4.52 -5.83 -19.81
CA LEU A 6 4.13 -6.62 -18.64
C LEU A 6 5.32 -6.79 -17.69
N ILE A 7 5.22 -6.24 -16.50
CA ILE A 7 6.15 -6.50 -15.39
C ILE A 7 5.53 -7.54 -14.47
N HIS A 8 6.11 -8.74 -14.42
CA HIS A 8 5.57 -9.87 -13.68
C HIS A 8 6.50 -10.31 -12.54
N ASN A 9 5.93 -10.54 -11.36
CA ASN A 9 6.62 -11.22 -10.28
C ASN A 9 6.23 -12.71 -10.23
N PRO A 10 7.04 -13.63 -10.76
CA PRO A 10 6.69 -15.04 -10.86
C PRO A 10 6.65 -15.78 -9.50
N GLN A 11 7.01 -15.11 -8.41
CA GLN A 11 6.96 -15.65 -7.05
C GLN A 11 5.82 -15.03 -6.22
N ALA A 12 4.93 -14.25 -6.84
CA ALA A 12 3.81 -13.64 -6.13
C ALA A 12 2.59 -14.58 -6.17
N GLY A 13 1.92 -14.70 -5.03
CA GLY A 13 0.65 -15.41 -4.90
C GLY A 13 0.76 -16.92 -4.75
N ASP A 14 -0.40 -17.53 -4.52
CA ASP A 14 -0.59 -18.95 -4.27
C ASP A 14 -1.09 -19.69 -5.54
N GLU A 15 -1.43 -18.94 -6.61
CA GLU A 15 -1.99 -19.45 -7.85
C GLU A 15 -0.93 -19.59 -8.95
N ASP A 16 -1.10 -20.54 -9.84
CA ASP A 16 -0.21 -20.75 -11.00
C ASP A 16 -0.46 -19.70 -12.10
N HIS A 17 -0.10 -18.46 -11.82
CA HIS A 17 -0.11 -17.37 -12.80
C HIS A 17 1.15 -17.38 -13.67
N SER A 18 1.33 -18.46 -14.43
CA SER A 18 2.53 -18.61 -15.24
C SER A 18 2.65 -17.51 -16.31
N LYS A 19 3.89 -17.12 -16.65
CA LYS A 19 4.18 -16.22 -17.76
C LYS A 19 3.37 -16.58 -19.01
N LYS A 20 3.31 -17.87 -19.36
CA LYS A 20 2.59 -18.35 -20.56
C LYS A 20 1.09 -18.09 -20.47
N TYR A 21 0.52 -18.27 -19.31
CA TYR A 21 -0.89 -18.02 -19.06
C TYR A 21 -1.22 -16.53 -19.21
N LEU A 22 -0.48 -15.64 -18.55
CA LEU A 22 -0.67 -14.20 -18.63
C LEU A 22 -0.51 -13.67 -20.05
N LEU A 23 0.57 -14.06 -20.75
CA LEU A 23 0.79 -13.65 -22.14
C LEU A 23 -0.35 -14.08 -23.05
N LYS A 24 -0.89 -15.30 -22.87
CA LYS A 24 -2.03 -15.79 -23.64
C LYS A 24 -3.29 -14.94 -23.43
N LEU A 25 -3.61 -14.61 -22.17
CA LEU A 25 -4.80 -13.80 -21.85
C LEU A 25 -4.66 -12.36 -22.39
N ILE A 26 -3.52 -11.72 -22.14
CA ILE A 26 -3.29 -10.34 -22.56
C ILE A 26 -3.25 -10.22 -24.09
N SER A 27 -2.63 -11.20 -24.79
CA SER A 27 -2.65 -11.23 -26.25
C SER A 27 -4.08 -11.43 -26.82
N LYS A 28 -4.91 -12.26 -26.15
CA LYS A 28 -6.33 -12.44 -26.52
C LYS A 28 -7.13 -11.14 -26.34
N ALA A 29 -6.74 -10.29 -25.36
CA ALA A 29 -7.33 -8.97 -25.17
C ALA A 29 -6.87 -7.92 -26.20
N GLY A 30 -5.98 -8.28 -27.14
CA GLY A 30 -5.58 -7.43 -28.27
C GLY A 30 -4.25 -6.68 -28.09
N TYR A 31 -3.44 -7.08 -27.10
CA TYR A 31 -2.14 -6.48 -26.86
C TYR A 31 -0.99 -7.34 -27.38
N ASP A 32 0.04 -6.66 -27.94
CA ASP A 32 1.36 -7.20 -28.19
C ASP A 32 2.26 -6.86 -27.00
N VAL A 33 2.83 -7.88 -26.35
CA VAL A 33 3.37 -7.76 -24.98
C VAL A 33 4.88 -7.89 -24.96
N ASP A 34 5.58 -6.85 -24.53
CA ASP A 34 6.95 -6.95 -24.04
C ASP A 34 6.93 -7.42 -22.57
N TYR A 35 7.53 -8.58 -22.32
CA TYR A 35 7.54 -9.21 -20.99
C TYR A 35 8.86 -8.98 -20.28
N LYS A 36 8.79 -8.51 -19.02
CA LYS A 36 9.91 -8.42 -18.08
C LYS A 36 9.57 -9.09 -16.74
N SER A 37 10.54 -9.76 -16.17
CA SER A 37 10.43 -10.23 -14.78
C SER A 37 10.74 -9.08 -13.82
N SER A 38 9.98 -8.97 -12.74
CA SER A 38 10.24 -7.99 -11.68
C SER A 38 11.55 -8.27 -10.89
N LYS A 39 12.19 -9.41 -11.16
CA LYS A 39 13.49 -9.79 -10.59
C LYS A 39 14.68 -9.28 -11.42
N GLU A 40 14.42 -8.85 -12.64
CA GLU A 40 15.39 -8.26 -13.56
C GLU A 40 15.32 -6.73 -13.48
N ASP A 41 16.28 -6.05 -14.07
CA ASP A 41 16.17 -4.61 -14.30
C ASP A 41 15.18 -4.39 -15.46
N PHE A 42 14.12 -3.65 -15.17
CA PHE A 42 13.06 -3.37 -16.13
C PHE A 42 12.91 -1.85 -16.41
N ALA A 43 13.81 -1.02 -15.88
CA ALA A 43 13.72 0.43 -16.02
C ALA A 43 13.69 0.86 -17.49
N GLU A 44 14.59 0.36 -18.32
CA GLU A 44 14.63 0.67 -19.76
C GLU A 44 13.33 0.30 -20.49
N ALA A 45 12.63 -0.77 -20.06
CA ALA A 45 11.37 -1.17 -20.66
C ALA A 45 10.22 -0.19 -20.35
N LEU A 46 10.37 0.64 -19.32
CA LEU A 46 9.41 1.67 -18.94
C LEU A 46 9.71 3.04 -19.56
N ASP A 47 10.84 3.22 -20.26
CA ASP A 47 11.12 4.45 -21.03
C ASP A 47 10.21 4.57 -22.27
N ASP A 48 9.86 3.44 -22.89
CA ASP A 48 8.90 3.36 -24.01
C ASP A 48 8.01 2.11 -23.86
N PRO A 49 7.11 2.08 -22.87
CA PRO A 49 6.37 0.87 -22.50
C PRO A 49 5.20 0.55 -23.45
N GLY A 50 4.91 1.40 -24.41
CA GLY A 50 3.73 1.29 -25.27
C GLY A 50 2.50 2.01 -24.68
N GLU A 51 1.31 1.53 -25.02
CA GLU A 51 0.05 2.19 -24.65
C GLU A 51 -0.44 1.83 -23.24
N LEU A 52 0.11 0.75 -22.64
CA LEU A 52 -0.29 0.23 -21.33
C LEU A 52 0.90 -0.42 -20.64
N VAL A 53 1.07 -0.12 -19.35
CA VAL A 53 1.94 -0.88 -18.46
C VAL A 53 1.08 -1.81 -17.62
N ILE A 54 1.41 -3.07 -17.61
CA ILE A 54 0.71 -4.10 -16.83
C ILE A 54 1.65 -4.57 -15.72
N VAL A 55 1.20 -4.56 -14.48
CA VAL A 55 1.94 -5.12 -13.36
C VAL A 55 1.19 -6.33 -12.79
N ALA A 56 1.82 -7.48 -12.84
CA ALA A 56 1.32 -8.73 -12.25
C ALA A 56 2.16 -9.06 -11.01
N GLY A 57 1.64 -8.77 -9.81
CA GLY A 57 2.40 -8.93 -8.57
C GLY A 57 1.69 -8.36 -7.35
N GLY A 58 2.36 -8.35 -6.20
CA GLY A 58 1.88 -7.72 -4.97
C GLY A 58 2.30 -6.26 -4.84
N ASP A 59 1.90 -5.62 -3.73
CA ASP A 59 2.07 -4.18 -3.44
C ASP A 59 3.52 -3.69 -3.69
N GLY A 60 4.52 -4.43 -3.26
CA GLY A 60 5.91 -4.05 -3.48
C GLY A 60 6.33 -4.03 -4.96
N THR A 61 5.73 -4.86 -5.84
CA THR A 61 5.97 -4.83 -7.29
C THR A 61 5.20 -3.66 -7.91
N VAL A 62 3.93 -3.48 -7.54
CA VAL A 62 3.10 -2.35 -7.97
C VAL A 62 3.78 -1.03 -7.64
N ARG A 63 4.24 -0.86 -6.39
CA ARG A 63 4.98 0.34 -5.95
C ARG A 63 6.21 0.62 -6.81
N LYS A 64 7.06 -0.38 -7.07
CA LYS A 64 8.28 -0.20 -7.87
C LYS A 64 7.97 0.30 -9.27
N VAL A 65 6.96 -0.28 -9.93
CA VAL A 65 6.54 0.11 -11.28
C VAL A 65 5.89 1.49 -11.26
N ALA A 66 4.97 1.74 -10.34
CA ALA A 66 4.26 3.01 -10.20
C ALA A 66 5.21 4.20 -10.03
N LEU A 67 6.24 4.07 -9.18
CA LEU A 67 7.22 5.13 -8.97
C LEU A 67 8.09 5.42 -10.20
N GLN A 68 8.29 4.46 -11.10
CA GLN A 68 8.98 4.70 -12.36
C GLN A 68 8.07 5.32 -13.43
N LEU A 69 6.75 5.20 -13.28
CA LEU A 69 5.77 5.78 -14.18
C LEU A 69 5.33 7.21 -13.81
N LEU A 70 5.95 7.82 -12.82
CA LEU A 70 5.59 9.18 -12.41
C LEU A 70 5.74 10.19 -13.56
N GLY A 71 4.61 10.78 -13.98
CA GLY A 71 4.56 11.71 -15.10
C GLY A 71 4.57 11.04 -16.48
N HIS A 72 4.57 9.71 -16.57
CA HIS A 72 4.48 9.00 -17.84
C HIS A 72 3.02 8.93 -18.33
N PRO A 73 2.75 9.05 -19.65
CA PRO A 73 1.39 9.06 -20.18
C PRO A 73 0.72 7.68 -20.27
N ALA A 74 1.49 6.58 -20.23
CA ALA A 74 0.91 5.24 -20.24
C ALA A 74 0.29 4.90 -18.86
N PRO A 75 -0.98 4.47 -18.82
CA PRO A 75 -1.60 4.09 -17.57
C PRO A 75 -1.08 2.74 -17.07
N LEU A 76 -1.23 2.49 -15.78
CA LEU A 76 -0.92 1.25 -15.10
C LEU A 76 -2.17 0.38 -14.99
N ALA A 77 -2.12 -0.86 -15.48
CA ALA A 77 -3.10 -1.91 -15.21
C ALA A 77 -2.53 -2.86 -14.15
N ILE A 78 -3.28 -3.10 -13.08
CA ILE A 78 -2.83 -3.93 -11.97
C ILE A 78 -3.52 -5.28 -11.99
N LEU A 79 -2.74 -6.36 -11.96
CA LEU A 79 -3.18 -7.72 -11.71
C LEU A 79 -2.68 -8.13 -10.31
N PRO A 80 -3.54 -8.10 -9.28
CA PRO A 80 -3.15 -8.30 -7.89
C PRO A 80 -2.82 -9.77 -7.61
N MET A 81 -1.54 -10.09 -7.45
CA MET A 81 -1.03 -11.45 -7.21
C MET A 81 -0.25 -11.56 -5.90
N GLY A 82 -0.34 -10.58 -5.02
CA GLY A 82 0.36 -10.56 -3.75
C GLY A 82 -0.47 -11.06 -2.58
N THR A 83 0.13 -11.02 -1.40
CA THR A 83 -0.49 -11.45 -0.15
C THR A 83 -1.57 -10.46 0.32
N ALA A 84 -1.25 -9.19 0.50
CA ALA A 84 -2.18 -8.19 1.01
C ALA A 84 -2.96 -7.50 -0.12
N ASN A 85 -2.27 -7.10 -1.18
CA ASN A 85 -2.83 -6.34 -2.30
C ASN A 85 -3.58 -5.08 -1.83
N ASN A 86 -2.99 -4.37 -0.87
CA ASN A 86 -3.57 -3.18 -0.27
C ASN A 86 -3.85 -2.08 -1.29
N ILE A 87 -2.90 -1.87 -2.24
CA ILE A 87 -3.04 -0.88 -3.31
C ILE A 87 -4.26 -1.22 -4.15
N SER A 88 -4.34 -2.44 -4.69
CA SER A 88 -5.45 -2.87 -5.55
C SER A 88 -6.80 -2.79 -4.85
N LYS A 89 -6.89 -3.29 -3.61
CA LYS A 89 -8.11 -3.23 -2.78
C LYS A 89 -8.55 -1.80 -2.53
N SER A 90 -7.60 -0.90 -2.24
CA SER A 90 -7.90 0.52 -2.01
C SER A 90 -8.43 1.21 -3.26
N LEU A 91 -8.01 0.76 -4.45
CA LEU A 91 -8.42 1.28 -5.75
C LEU A 91 -9.68 0.60 -6.33
N GLY A 92 -10.27 -0.39 -5.61
CA GLY A 92 -11.40 -1.15 -6.10
C GLY A 92 -11.04 -2.16 -7.21
N ILE A 93 -9.76 -2.45 -7.42
CA ILE A 93 -9.29 -3.42 -8.43
C ILE A 93 -9.33 -4.82 -7.80
N VAL A 94 -10.48 -5.48 -7.93
CA VAL A 94 -10.79 -6.78 -7.32
C VAL A 94 -11.43 -7.68 -8.37
N GLY A 95 -11.04 -8.95 -8.43
CA GLY A 95 -11.57 -9.93 -9.37
C GLY A 95 -10.52 -10.91 -9.83
N SER A 96 -10.94 -11.88 -10.65
CA SER A 96 -10.02 -12.80 -11.32
C SER A 96 -9.16 -12.07 -12.35
N THR A 97 -8.03 -12.67 -12.70
CA THR A 97 -7.13 -12.15 -13.74
C THR A 97 -7.85 -11.94 -15.07
N GLU A 98 -8.76 -12.87 -15.42
CA GLU A 98 -9.55 -12.80 -16.63
C GLU A 98 -10.53 -11.64 -16.63
N GLU A 99 -11.28 -11.48 -15.55
CA GLU A 99 -12.25 -10.39 -15.38
C GLU A 99 -11.55 -9.03 -15.47
N LEU A 100 -10.45 -8.84 -14.75
CA LEU A 100 -9.68 -7.62 -14.78
C LEU A 100 -9.13 -7.28 -16.17
N ILE A 101 -8.59 -8.28 -16.90
CA ILE A 101 -8.08 -8.07 -18.26
C ILE A 101 -9.22 -7.72 -19.23
N GLU A 102 -10.39 -8.36 -19.08
CA GLU A 102 -11.55 -8.03 -19.91
C GLU A 102 -12.08 -6.64 -19.65
N GLY A 103 -12.11 -6.23 -18.39
CA GLY A 103 -12.54 -4.90 -17.94
C GLY A 103 -11.71 -3.73 -18.48
N TRP A 104 -10.44 -3.93 -18.85
CA TRP A 104 -9.60 -2.85 -19.42
C TRP A 104 -10.19 -2.17 -20.66
N LYS A 105 -11.10 -2.82 -21.35
CA LYS A 105 -11.78 -2.24 -22.52
C LYS A 105 -12.71 -1.09 -22.17
N HIS A 106 -13.22 -1.11 -20.95
CA HIS A 106 -14.20 -0.16 -20.41
C HIS A 106 -13.66 0.68 -19.26
N ALA A 107 -12.45 0.36 -18.80
CA ALA A 107 -11.81 1.02 -17.68
C ALA A 107 -11.46 2.49 -18.00
N GLU A 108 -11.68 3.34 -17.02
CA GLU A 108 -11.28 4.73 -17.04
C GLU A 108 -9.86 4.91 -16.50
N ARG A 109 -9.22 6.01 -16.91
CA ARG A 109 -7.94 6.43 -16.34
C ARG A 109 -8.19 7.30 -15.13
N LYS A 110 -7.71 6.84 -13.97
CA LYS A 110 -7.78 7.60 -12.73
C LYS A 110 -6.38 8.01 -12.29
N LYS A 111 -6.27 9.17 -11.65
CA LYS A 111 -5.01 9.67 -11.12
C LYS A 111 -4.68 9.00 -9.79
N PHE A 112 -3.40 8.68 -9.64
CA PHE A 112 -2.82 8.30 -8.36
C PHE A 112 -1.68 9.28 -8.03
N ARG A 113 -1.84 10.11 -7.02
CA ARG A 113 -0.82 11.01 -6.50
C ARG A 113 0.07 10.25 -5.53
N VAL A 114 1.36 10.52 -5.54
CA VAL A 114 2.29 9.95 -4.57
C VAL A 114 2.64 10.97 -3.50
N ALA A 115 2.99 10.48 -2.33
CA ALA A 115 3.43 11.31 -1.23
C ALA A 115 4.94 11.20 -1.01
N ALA A 116 5.51 12.21 -0.36
CA ALA A 116 6.91 12.27 0.02
C ALA A 116 7.05 12.45 1.52
N ALA A 117 8.00 11.73 2.11
CA ALA A 117 8.49 11.96 3.46
C ALA A 117 9.92 12.51 3.39
N LYS A 118 10.20 13.59 4.14
CA LYS A 118 11.49 14.27 4.21
C LYS A 118 11.98 14.35 5.64
N SER A 119 13.26 14.12 5.83
CA SER A 119 13.92 14.27 7.13
C SER A 119 15.38 14.65 6.94
N SER A 120 16.12 14.82 8.04
CA SER A 120 17.56 15.08 7.99
C SER A 120 18.39 13.92 7.41
N TRP A 121 17.84 12.71 7.34
CA TRP A 121 18.52 11.54 6.74
C TRP A 121 18.11 11.22 5.31
N GLY A 122 17.22 12.00 4.71
CA GLY A 122 16.84 11.83 3.30
C GLY A 122 15.39 12.15 3.00
N GLN A 123 15.03 11.87 1.76
CA GLN A 123 13.67 11.99 1.24
C GLN A 123 13.34 10.73 0.44
N ASP A 124 12.17 10.16 0.70
CA ASP A 124 11.63 9.03 -0.05
C ASP A 124 10.17 9.26 -0.43
N LEU A 125 9.76 8.62 -1.54
CA LEU A 125 8.36 8.60 -1.99
C LEU A 125 7.66 7.35 -1.47
N PHE A 126 6.38 7.50 -1.17
CA PHE A 126 5.53 6.38 -0.79
C PHE A 126 4.18 6.40 -1.51
N VAL A 127 3.59 5.23 -1.64
CA VAL A 127 2.29 4.99 -2.31
C VAL A 127 1.21 4.59 -1.31
N GLU A 128 1.57 3.88 -0.23
CA GLU A 128 0.61 3.37 0.75
C GLU A 128 0.51 4.27 1.97
N ALA A 129 1.53 4.27 2.79
CA ALA A 129 1.55 5.00 4.06
C ALA A 129 2.96 5.20 4.61
N ILE A 130 3.08 6.16 5.54
CA ILE A 130 4.19 6.27 6.48
C ILE A 130 3.61 6.30 7.89
N GLY A 131 4.23 5.57 8.83
CA GLY A 131 3.70 5.51 10.17
C GLY A 131 4.68 5.12 11.27
N LEU A 132 4.23 5.30 12.51
CA LEU A 132 4.93 5.00 13.74
C LEU A 132 4.04 4.18 14.69
N GLY A 133 4.67 3.57 15.67
CA GLY A 133 3.95 2.88 16.73
C GLY A 133 3.77 1.39 16.45
N LEU A 134 2.59 0.89 16.77
CA LEU A 134 2.29 -0.54 16.80
C LEU A 134 2.57 -1.25 15.46
N LEU A 135 2.10 -0.68 14.34
CA LEU A 135 2.29 -1.30 13.01
C LEU A 135 3.76 -1.34 12.62
N SER A 136 4.47 -0.21 12.76
CA SER A 136 5.91 -0.15 12.48
C SER A 136 6.71 -1.13 13.34
N ARG A 137 6.33 -1.27 14.62
CA ARG A 137 6.95 -2.23 15.53
C ARG A 137 6.71 -3.67 15.06
N THR A 138 5.48 -3.97 14.64
CA THR A 138 5.11 -5.29 14.10
C THR A 138 5.92 -5.61 12.84
N ILE A 139 5.97 -4.71 11.87
CA ILE A 139 6.78 -4.85 10.65
C ILE A 139 8.26 -5.11 11.01
N SER A 140 8.81 -4.35 11.97
CA SER A 140 10.21 -4.52 12.40
C SER A 140 10.49 -5.90 13.00
N ILE A 141 9.53 -6.47 13.75
CA ILE A 141 9.66 -7.80 14.36
C ILE A 141 9.51 -8.89 13.31
N LEU A 142 8.46 -8.82 12.50
CA LEU A 142 8.17 -9.82 11.48
C LEU A 142 9.30 -9.91 10.45
N ASN A 143 9.83 -8.79 9.99
CA ASN A 143 10.98 -8.77 9.08
C ASN A 143 12.22 -9.48 9.68
N LYS A 144 12.43 -9.41 11.00
CA LYS A 144 13.54 -10.13 11.65
C LYS A 144 13.28 -11.63 11.74
N VAL A 145 12.03 -12.03 11.92
CA VAL A 145 11.61 -13.45 11.97
C VAL A 145 11.73 -14.08 10.59
N ASP A 146 11.16 -13.41 9.57
CA ASP A 146 11.16 -13.91 8.19
C ASP A 146 12.58 -14.08 7.62
N HIS A 147 13.50 -13.17 7.96
CA HIS A 147 14.92 -13.30 7.59
C HIS A 147 15.67 -14.46 8.30
N LYS A 148 15.18 -14.92 9.46
CA LYS A 148 15.87 -15.98 10.23
C LYS A 148 15.34 -17.37 9.95
N ALA A 149 14.10 -17.49 9.53
CA ALA A 149 13.38 -18.76 9.55
C ALA A 149 13.33 -19.47 8.20
N ASP A 150 13.67 -18.80 7.09
CA ASP A 150 13.47 -19.36 5.72
C ASP A 150 12.05 -19.96 5.55
N VAL A 151 11.05 -19.31 6.19
CA VAL A 151 9.68 -19.83 6.27
C VAL A 151 8.97 -19.49 4.98
N ASP A 152 8.77 -20.52 4.18
CA ASP A 152 7.84 -20.48 3.07
C ASP A 152 6.41 -20.62 3.62
N PHE A 153 5.64 -19.52 3.59
CA PHE A 153 4.24 -19.57 4.04
C PHE A 153 3.42 -20.28 2.97
N ALA A 154 2.81 -21.40 3.35
CA ALA A 154 2.07 -22.29 2.48
C ALA A 154 0.90 -21.62 1.72
N ASN A 155 0.40 -20.48 2.20
CA ASN A 155 -0.54 -19.62 1.46
C ASN A 155 -0.62 -18.21 2.04
N THR A 156 -1.21 -17.30 1.26
CA THR A 156 -1.44 -15.88 1.52
C THR A 156 -2.27 -15.62 2.79
N GLU A 157 -3.33 -16.41 3.01
CA GLU A 157 -4.22 -16.25 4.17
C GLU A 157 -3.49 -16.54 5.48
N HIS A 158 -2.63 -17.55 5.50
CA HIS A 158 -1.82 -17.87 6.69
C HIS A 158 -0.87 -16.72 7.05
N LYS A 159 -0.29 -16.05 6.07
CA LYS A 159 0.58 -14.90 6.33
C LYS A 159 -0.19 -13.72 6.92
N VAL A 160 -1.33 -13.36 6.34
CA VAL A 160 -2.19 -12.28 6.87
C VAL A 160 -2.66 -12.61 8.29
N GLY A 161 -3.13 -13.85 8.53
CA GLY A 161 -3.56 -14.30 9.85
C GLY A 161 -2.45 -14.25 10.90
N ARG A 162 -1.22 -14.64 10.54
CA ARG A 162 -0.03 -14.52 11.40
C ARG A 162 0.25 -13.05 11.75
N ASP A 163 0.21 -12.17 10.76
CA ASP A 163 0.55 -10.76 10.93
C ASP A 163 -0.49 -10.05 11.81
N LEU A 164 -1.78 -10.39 11.64
CA LEU A 164 -2.85 -9.93 12.53
C LEU A 164 -2.69 -10.47 13.96
N THR A 165 -2.31 -11.74 14.12
CA THR A 165 -2.03 -12.33 15.44
C THR A 165 -0.87 -11.59 16.12
N ALA A 166 0.20 -11.30 15.40
CA ALA A 166 1.34 -10.54 15.91
C ALA A 166 0.92 -9.14 16.38
N LEU A 167 0.06 -8.46 15.62
CA LEU A 167 -0.50 -7.16 16.00
C LEU A 167 -1.30 -7.24 17.31
N ILE A 168 -2.17 -8.24 17.46
CA ILE A 168 -2.99 -8.43 18.68
C ILE A 168 -2.09 -8.68 19.90
N VAL A 169 -1.10 -9.55 19.75
CA VAL A 169 -0.16 -9.85 20.85
C VAL A 169 0.62 -8.60 21.24
N LEU A 170 1.19 -7.90 20.28
CA LEU A 170 1.96 -6.68 20.55
C LEU A 170 1.08 -5.56 21.11
N LEU A 171 -0.15 -5.40 20.64
CA LEU A 171 -1.09 -4.40 21.16
C LEU A 171 -1.31 -4.52 22.65
N SER A 172 -1.37 -5.75 23.20
CA SER A 172 -1.64 -5.96 24.63
C SER A 172 -0.56 -5.38 25.55
N GLU A 173 0.68 -5.31 25.07
CA GLU A 173 1.85 -4.88 25.85
C GLU A 173 2.48 -3.57 25.33
N TYR A 174 1.91 -2.99 24.26
CA TYR A 174 2.49 -1.81 23.62
C TYR A 174 2.36 -0.58 24.52
N THR A 175 3.49 0.04 24.85
CA THR A 175 3.49 1.32 25.58
C THR A 175 3.17 2.45 24.60
N PRO A 176 2.17 3.31 24.87
CA PRO A 176 1.87 4.46 24.04
C PRO A 176 3.09 5.36 23.87
N MET A 177 3.23 5.95 22.71
CA MET A 177 4.22 6.98 22.43
C MET A 177 3.59 8.37 22.57
N ASP A 178 4.27 9.28 23.27
CA ASP A 178 3.91 10.69 23.26
C ASP A 178 4.36 11.26 21.91
N LEU A 179 3.41 11.70 21.10
CA LEU A 179 3.67 12.25 19.78
C LEU A 179 2.92 13.57 19.60
N THR A 180 3.64 14.59 19.17
CA THR A 180 3.06 15.84 18.70
C THR A 180 3.16 15.90 17.19
N VAL A 181 2.01 16.06 16.54
CA VAL A 181 1.86 16.14 15.08
C VAL A 181 1.30 17.51 14.74
N THR A 182 1.89 18.17 13.78
CA THR A 182 1.35 19.41 13.18
C THR A 182 0.70 19.07 11.84
N ILE A 183 -0.59 19.37 11.70
CA ILE A 183 -1.36 19.17 10.45
C ILE A 183 -1.88 20.54 10.00
N ASP A 184 -1.43 21.00 8.85
CA ASP A 184 -1.79 22.32 8.27
C ASP A 184 -1.70 23.47 9.29
N GLY A 185 -0.65 23.43 10.13
CA GLY A 185 -0.37 24.43 11.17
C GLY A 185 -1.14 24.24 12.48
N ARG A 186 -1.95 23.18 12.62
CA ARG A 186 -2.63 22.81 13.87
C ARG A 186 -1.85 21.70 14.56
N GLU A 187 -1.55 21.91 15.84
CA GLU A 187 -0.87 20.91 16.66
C GLU A 187 -1.87 19.97 17.33
N ILE A 188 -1.59 18.66 17.26
CA ILE A 188 -2.30 17.59 17.93
C ILE A 188 -1.26 16.81 18.75
N SER A 189 -1.45 16.72 20.06
CA SER A 189 -0.57 15.97 20.94
C SER A 189 -1.37 15.00 21.78
N SER A 190 -1.00 13.71 21.76
CA SER A 190 -1.67 12.65 22.49
C SER A 190 -0.76 11.44 22.68
N PRO A 191 -0.94 10.65 23.75
CA PRO A 191 -0.37 9.31 23.84
C PRO A 191 -1.01 8.38 22.80
N LEU A 192 -0.22 7.90 21.85
CA LEU A 192 -0.69 7.11 20.70
C LEU A 192 -0.15 5.69 20.71
N LEU A 193 -0.99 4.74 20.38
CA LEU A 193 -0.60 3.37 20.07
C LEU A 193 -0.12 3.24 18.63
N LEU A 194 -0.72 4.02 17.72
CA LEU A 194 -0.42 4.01 16.30
C LEU A 194 -0.68 5.41 15.73
N PHE A 195 0.20 5.83 14.86
CA PHE A 195 0.03 7.00 14.00
C PHE A 195 0.40 6.64 12.57
N GLU A 196 -0.52 6.83 11.62
CA GLU A 196 -0.31 6.56 10.20
C GLU A 196 -0.73 7.78 9.38
N ILE A 197 0.05 8.11 8.36
CA ILE A 197 -0.29 9.07 7.32
C ILE A 197 -0.53 8.25 6.06
N MET A 198 -1.81 8.11 5.72
CA MET A 198 -2.31 7.21 4.70
C MET A 198 -2.54 7.94 3.39
N ASN A 199 -2.09 7.36 2.28
CA ASN A 199 -2.40 7.78 0.92
C ASN A 199 -3.46 6.86 0.27
N ILE A 200 -3.60 5.65 0.80
CA ILE A 200 -4.60 4.66 0.38
C ILE A 200 -5.40 4.16 1.58
N LYS A 201 -6.48 3.41 1.32
CA LYS A 201 -7.44 2.97 2.36
C LYS A 201 -6.88 1.92 3.32
N CYS A 202 -6.06 1.00 2.79
CA CYS A 202 -5.57 -0.18 3.52
C CYS A 202 -4.06 -0.13 3.72
N VAL A 203 -3.56 -0.73 4.81
CA VAL A 203 -2.13 -0.88 5.10
C VAL A 203 -1.85 -2.20 5.83
N GLY A 204 -0.62 -2.70 5.73
CA GLY A 204 -0.17 -3.91 6.43
C GLY A 204 -1.01 -5.14 6.10
N PRO A 205 -1.46 -5.93 7.09
CA PRO A 205 -2.26 -7.13 6.84
C PRO A 205 -3.74 -6.80 6.58
N ASN A 206 -4.01 -6.01 5.53
CA ASN A 206 -5.35 -5.57 5.12
C ASN A 206 -6.11 -4.73 6.17
N LEU A 207 -5.41 -3.93 6.95
CA LEU A 207 -6.06 -3.01 7.89
C LEU A 207 -6.69 -1.85 7.12
N LEU A 208 -8.00 -1.78 7.10
CA LEU A 208 -8.76 -0.66 6.52
C LEU A 208 -8.76 0.51 7.51
N LEU A 209 -7.68 1.29 7.56
CA LEU A 209 -7.52 2.37 8.55
C LEU A 209 -8.02 3.73 8.07
N ALA A 210 -8.03 3.98 6.75
CA ALA A 210 -8.50 5.23 6.16
C ALA A 210 -9.54 4.96 5.06
N PRO A 211 -10.77 4.54 5.40
CA PRO A 211 -11.78 4.11 4.41
C PRO A 211 -12.19 5.21 3.42
N GLN A 212 -11.93 6.48 3.75
CA GLN A 212 -12.24 7.64 2.90
C GLN A 212 -11.00 8.21 2.18
N ALA A 213 -9.85 7.52 2.23
CA ALA A 213 -8.66 7.95 1.50
C ALA A 213 -8.92 7.90 -0.01
N ASP A 214 -8.52 8.98 -0.69
CA ASP A 214 -8.69 9.16 -2.13
C ASP A 214 -7.35 9.61 -2.75
N THR A 215 -6.77 8.74 -3.58
CA THR A 215 -5.47 8.99 -4.22
C THR A 215 -5.50 10.10 -5.27
N SER A 216 -6.66 10.60 -5.63
CA SER A 216 -6.87 11.67 -6.60
C SER A 216 -7.04 13.05 -5.98
N ASP A 217 -7.40 13.13 -4.69
CA ASP A 217 -7.57 14.39 -3.97
C ASP A 217 -6.22 15.03 -3.56
N ASP A 218 -6.26 16.18 -2.90
CA ASP A 218 -5.05 16.93 -2.46
C ASP A 218 -4.72 16.69 -0.99
N TYR A 219 -5.20 15.62 -0.38
CA TYR A 219 -5.05 15.36 1.04
C TYR A 219 -4.42 14.00 1.33
N LEU A 220 -3.85 13.90 2.52
CA LEU A 220 -3.45 12.64 3.15
C LEU A 220 -4.32 12.44 4.41
N ASP A 221 -4.62 11.20 4.75
CA ASP A 221 -5.43 10.85 5.90
C ASP A 221 -4.52 10.50 7.09
N CYS A 222 -4.48 11.37 8.10
CA CYS A 222 -3.76 11.13 9.35
C CYS A 222 -4.62 10.34 10.32
N VAL A 223 -4.22 9.13 10.62
CA VAL A 223 -4.93 8.16 11.46
C VAL A 223 -4.28 8.07 12.83
N PHE A 224 -5.08 8.27 13.87
CA PHE A 224 -4.65 8.25 15.26
C PHE A 224 -5.37 7.15 16.04
N LEU A 225 -4.62 6.21 16.61
CA LEU A 225 -5.13 5.25 17.58
C LEU A 225 -4.65 5.65 18.97
N VAL A 226 -5.55 6.20 19.76
CA VAL A 226 -5.29 6.61 21.15
C VAL A 226 -5.36 5.42 22.12
N GLU A 227 -4.69 5.54 23.26
CA GLU A 227 -4.66 4.49 24.30
C GLU A 227 -6.05 4.04 24.77
N SER A 228 -6.99 4.98 24.93
CA SER A 228 -8.36 4.66 25.38
C SER A 228 -9.13 3.74 24.42
N ASN A 229 -8.67 3.60 23.18
CA ASN A 229 -9.27 2.74 22.14
C ASN A 229 -8.59 1.37 22.00
N ARG A 230 -7.61 1.03 22.86
CA ARG A 230 -6.86 -0.24 22.82
C ARG A 230 -7.76 -1.47 22.74
N GLU A 231 -8.72 -1.59 23.66
CA GLU A 231 -9.62 -2.74 23.71
C GLU A 231 -10.54 -2.82 22.49
N ASN A 232 -11.03 -1.67 22.01
CA ASN A 232 -11.88 -1.61 20.82
C ASN A 232 -11.08 -1.97 19.56
N PHE A 233 -9.81 -1.60 19.51
CA PHE A 233 -8.94 -1.98 18.40
C PHE A 233 -8.60 -3.48 18.41
N ALA A 234 -8.41 -4.09 19.60
CA ALA A 234 -8.26 -5.54 19.72
C ALA A 234 -9.52 -6.29 19.21
N LYS A 235 -10.72 -5.78 19.52
CA LYS A 235 -11.99 -6.32 18.99
C LYS A 235 -12.07 -6.18 17.47
N TYR A 236 -11.66 -5.02 16.92
CA TYR A 236 -11.61 -4.79 15.47
C TYR A 236 -10.67 -5.80 14.78
N LEU A 237 -9.44 -5.98 15.28
CA LEU A 237 -8.49 -6.96 14.73
C LEU A 237 -9.02 -8.39 14.81
N THR A 238 -9.68 -8.74 15.91
CA THR A 238 -10.29 -10.07 16.08
C THR A 238 -11.45 -10.30 15.10
N ALA A 239 -12.28 -9.28 14.87
CA ALA A 239 -13.34 -9.34 13.88
C ALA A 239 -12.80 -9.51 12.46
N LEU A 240 -11.73 -8.76 12.13
CA LEU A 240 -11.05 -8.85 10.84
C LEU A 240 -10.48 -10.26 10.60
N MET A 241 -9.83 -10.86 11.61
CA MET A 241 -9.37 -12.26 11.54
C MET A 241 -10.50 -13.27 11.29
N ALA A 242 -11.69 -12.98 11.79
CA ALA A 242 -12.88 -13.82 11.61
C ALA A 242 -13.64 -13.53 10.30
N GLY A 243 -13.11 -12.66 9.42
CA GLY A 243 -13.78 -12.22 8.20
C GLY A 243 -15.09 -11.45 8.45
N LYS A 244 -15.22 -10.81 9.62
CA LYS A 244 -16.43 -10.08 10.02
C LYS A 244 -16.21 -8.58 9.95
N PRO A 245 -17.26 -7.78 9.65
CA PRO A 245 -17.18 -6.34 9.78
C PRO A 245 -16.91 -5.95 11.23
N GLY A 246 -16.04 -4.96 11.43
CA GLY A 246 -15.70 -4.40 12.74
C GLY A 246 -15.82 -2.88 12.70
N THR A 247 -16.14 -2.27 13.84
CA THR A 247 -16.08 -0.81 13.96
C THR A 247 -14.63 -0.39 14.14
N LEU A 248 -14.14 0.47 13.25
CA LEU A 248 -12.78 1.02 13.30
C LEU A 248 -12.70 2.11 14.39
N PRO A 249 -11.91 1.90 15.46
CA PRO A 249 -11.86 2.81 16.61
C PRO A 249 -10.68 3.78 16.53
N VAL A 250 -10.56 4.52 15.42
CA VAL A 250 -9.49 5.51 15.19
C VAL A 250 -10.08 6.89 14.93
N GLU A 251 -9.27 7.91 15.15
CA GLU A 251 -9.54 9.27 14.72
C GLU A 251 -8.81 9.52 13.41
N ILE A 252 -9.47 10.21 12.46
CA ILE A 252 -8.89 10.52 11.15
C ILE A 252 -8.99 12.02 10.90
N VAL A 253 -7.86 12.63 10.55
CA VAL A 253 -7.78 14.05 10.19
C VAL A 253 -7.11 14.17 8.83
N LYS A 254 -7.77 14.80 7.87
CA LYS A 254 -7.17 15.09 6.56
C LYS A 254 -6.24 16.30 6.64
N GLY A 255 -5.09 16.22 5.98
CA GLY A 255 -4.12 17.31 5.92
C GLY A 255 -3.30 17.30 4.64
N LYS A 256 -2.75 18.48 4.29
CA LYS A 256 -1.86 18.64 3.12
C LYS A 256 -0.39 18.67 3.53
N LYS A 257 -0.09 19.27 4.68
CA LYS A 257 1.26 19.39 5.23
C LYS A 257 1.26 18.83 6.64
N ILE A 258 1.96 17.76 6.81
CA ILE A 258 2.04 17.04 8.09
C ILE A 258 3.50 17.07 8.56
N ALA A 259 3.72 17.38 9.82
CA ALA A 259 5.05 17.35 10.42
C ALA A 259 5.00 16.74 11.82
N PHE A 260 6.01 15.99 12.18
CA PHE A 260 6.17 15.43 13.51
C PHE A 260 7.64 15.24 13.88
N ASN A 261 7.95 15.22 15.19
CA ASN A 261 9.27 14.89 15.67
C ASN A 261 9.39 13.37 15.86
N TRP A 262 10.33 12.74 15.14
CA TRP A 262 10.68 11.35 15.33
C TRP A 262 11.63 11.20 16.53
N GLU A 263 11.25 10.38 17.50
CA GLU A 263 11.94 10.17 18.77
C GLU A 263 12.75 8.86 18.83
N GLY A 264 13.13 8.31 17.68
CA GLY A 264 13.96 7.10 17.62
C GLY A 264 13.19 5.78 17.60
N THR A 265 11.86 5.81 17.54
CA THR A 265 11.03 4.60 17.43
C THR A 265 11.08 4.02 16.02
N ALA A 266 10.58 2.80 15.83
CA ALA A 266 10.43 2.25 14.49
C ALA A 266 9.48 3.13 13.66
N ILE A 267 9.92 3.51 12.47
CA ILE A 267 9.13 4.22 11.47
C ILE A 267 9.13 3.40 10.18
N HIS A 268 7.95 3.13 9.61
CA HIS A 268 7.86 2.46 8.32
C HIS A 268 7.45 3.43 7.22
N LEU A 269 7.78 3.07 6.00
CA LEU A 269 7.37 3.73 4.78
C LEU A 269 6.99 2.62 3.79
N ASP A 270 5.70 2.56 3.46
CA ASP A 270 5.07 1.42 2.80
C ASP A 270 5.36 0.10 3.58
N ASP A 271 5.93 -0.90 2.95
CA ASP A 271 6.27 -2.21 3.53
C ASP A 271 7.62 -2.28 4.27
N LYS A 272 8.35 -1.14 4.39
CA LYS A 272 9.74 -1.13 4.85
C LYS A 272 9.94 -0.27 6.10
N ILE A 273 10.83 -0.71 6.96
CA ILE A 273 11.38 0.17 8.01
C ILE A 273 12.26 1.22 7.34
N TRP A 274 11.86 2.49 7.41
CA TRP A 274 12.48 3.60 6.66
C TRP A 274 13.91 3.87 7.10
N THR A 275 14.24 3.66 8.36
CA THR A 275 15.59 3.86 8.90
C THR A 275 16.53 2.67 8.70
N LYS A 276 16.07 1.57 8.06
CA LYS A 276 16.88 0.36 7.90
C LYS A 276 17.97 0.55 6.83
N GLY A 277 19.22 0.33 7.24
CA GLY A 277 20.37 0.35 6.32
C GLY A 277 20.93 1.74 6.01
N ILE A 278 20.42 2.78 6.69
CA ILE A 278 20.93 4.16 6.57
C ILE A 278 21.47 4.67 7.91
N THR A 279 22.35 5.63 7.84
CA THR A 279 22.82 6.36 9.04
C THR A 279 21.80 7.43 9.39
N VAL A 280 21.14 7.26 10.53
CA VAL A 280 20.14 8.20 11.03
C VAL A 280 20.77 9.05 12.13
N PRO A 281 20.64 10.38 12.08
CA PRO A 281 21.07 11.24 13.18
C PRO A 281 20.32 10.91 14.48
N PRO A 282 20.89 11.25 15.65
CA PRO A 282 20.21 11.01 16.92
C PRO A 282 18.88 11.78 17.00
N PRO A 283 17.84 11.22 17.63
CA PRO A 283 16.57 11.91 17.84
C PRO A 283 16.73 13.09 18.82
N PRO A 284 15.81 14.08 18.83
CA PRO A 284 14.65 14.15 17.92
C PRO A 284 15.02 14.63 16.51
N GLN A 285 14.27 14.17 15.52
CA GLN A 285 14.42 14.60 14.13
C GLN A 285 13.07 14.96 13.53
N LEU A 286 12.98 16.10 12.85
CA LEU A 286 11.77 16.51 12.15
C LEU A 286 11.55 15.63 10.93
N VAL A 287 10.30 15.19 10.74
CA VAL A 287 9.81 14.50 9.54
C VAL A 287 8.67 15.35 8.98
N ASP A 288 8.82 15.76 7.74
CA ASP A 288 7.80 16.46 6.97
C ASP A 288 7.19 15.50 5.94
N VAL A 289 5.86 15.53 5.80
CA VAL A 289 5.12 14.68 4.87
C VAL A 289 4.11 15.53 4.11
N GLU A 290 4.13 15.40 2.79
CA GLU A 290 3.19 16.07 1.88
C GLU A 290 3.04 15.27 0.58
N LEU A 291 2.04 15.59 -0.23
CA LEU A 291 1.98 15.08 -1.60
C LEU A 291 3.17 15.65 -2.41
N ASP A 292 3.85 14.80 -3.16
CA ASP A 292 5.05 15.17 -3.94
C ASP A 292 4.75 16.09 -5.13
N GLY A 293 3.49 16.09 -5.59
CA GLY A 293 3.04 16.83 -6.76
C GLY A 293 3.07 16.02 -8.06
N ARG A 294 3.75 14.88 -8.10
CA ARG A 294 3.76 13.93 -9.21
C ARG A 294 2.67 12.88 -9.05
N TRP A 295 2.27 12.28 -10.15
CA TRP A 295 1.26 11.22 -10.21
C TRP A 295 1.56 10.26 -11.36
N PHE A 296 0.92 9.12 -11.33
CA PHE A 296 0.72 8.23 -12.48
C PHE A 296 -0.78 8.01 -12.70
N GLU A 297 -1.14 7.46 -13.86
CA GLU A 297 -2.52 7.06 -14.14
C GLU A 297 -2.65 5.54 -14.01
N TYR A 298 -3.80 5.09 -13.54
CA TYR A 298 -4.13 3.67 -13.49
C TYR A 298 -5.51 3.40 -14.12
N LEU A 299 -5.74 2.15 -14.54
CA LEU A 299 -7.03 1.71 -15.05
C LEU A 299 -7.91 1.20 -13.91
N SER A 300 -9.14 1.67 -13.84
CA SER A 300 -10.18 1.21 -12.92
C SER A 300 -11.53 1.20 -13.60
N GLU A 301 -12.35 0.21 -13.33
CA GLU A 301 -13.76 0.23 -13.72
C GLU A 301 -14.54 1.20 -12.83
N ASP A 302 -15.58 1.82 -13.37
CA ASP A 302 -16.45 2.69 -12.61
C ASP A 302 -17.38 1.84 -11.73
N GLU A 303 -17.46 2.15 -10.42
CA GLU A 303 -18.39 1.50 -9.48
C GLU A 303 -19.88 1.80 -9.80
N SER A 304 -20.16 2.63 -10.83
CA SER A 304 -21.51 3.12 -11.13
C SER A 304 -22.36 2.21 -12.03
N SER A 305 -21.85 1.05 -12.51
CA SER A 305 -22.59 0.21 -13.46
C SER A 305 -23.44 -0.91 -12.84
N ASP A 306 -23.36 -1.18 -11.55
CA ASP A 306 -24.09 -2.28 -10.90
C ASP A 306 -25.43 -1.89 -10.26
N GLY A 307 -25.94 -0.67 -10.52
CA GLY A 307 -27.13 -0.09 -9.90
C GLY A 307 -28.43 -0.12 -10.72
N GLU A 308 -28.42 -0.54 -11.98
CA GLU A 308 -29.62 -0.55 -12.82
C GLU A 308 -29.82 -1.87 -13.55
N SER A 309 -30.24 -2.91 -12.82
CA SER A 309 -31.02 -4.00 -13.43
C SER A 309 -31.74 -4.81 -12.37
N SER A 310 -32.94 -4.38 -11.99
CA SER A 310 -34.07 -5.30 -11.76
C SER A 310 -35.29 -4.50 -11.32
N ASP A 311 -36.15 -4.20 -12.25
CA ASP A 311 -37.58 -4.27 -12.03
C ASP A 311 -38.17 -5.42 -12.84
#